data_eb21460aabae05ff03212652b7356652
#
_entry.id   eb21460aabae05ff03212652b7356652
#
_cell.length_a   1.000
_cell.length_b   1.000
_cell.length_c   1.000
_cell.angle_alpha   90.00
_cell.angle_beta   90.00
_cell.angle_gamma   90.00
#
_symmetry.space_group_name_H-M   'P 1'
#
loop_
_entity.id
_entity.type
_entity.pdbx_description
1 polymer ?
#
loop_
_entity_poly.entity_id
_entity_poly.type
_entity_poly.pdbx_seq_one_letter_code
_entity_poly.pdbx_strand_id
1 'polypeptide(L)'
;MRAVLDACGLPLAAPSANPSGKVSPTRAAHVRAGLAGRIEAIVDGGACAVGVESTILGLDGAAALLRPGGVAVEAVEAVLGVTLVAGGSASKPTAPGQLASHYAPGAAVRLDVVVPAADEVFVGFGACPGAALSLSEAGDVVEAAARLFHVLREADQIAGPGGRIAFAPVPEAGLGRAVNDRLRRAAAPRG
;
A
#
# COMPACT_ATOMS: atom_id res chain seq x y z
N MET A 1 -12.50 8.52 14.78
CA MET A 1 -11.38 9.48 14.94
C MET A 1 -11.83 10.92 15.18
N ARG A 2 -12.77 11.51 14.39
CA ARG A 2 -13.25 12.90 14.64
C ARG A 2 -13.73 13.11 16.07
N ALA A 3 -14.62 12.26 16.59
CA ALA A 3 -15.10 12.36 17.98
C ALA A 3 -13.97 12.32 19.03
N VAL A 4 -12.88 11.60 18.76
CA VAL A 4 -11.69 11.59 19.64
C VAL A 4 -10.97 12.93 19.57
N LEU A 5 -10.76 13.50 18.36
CA LEU A 5 -10.15 14.82 18.20
C LEU A 5 -11.00 15.92 18.88
N ASP A 6 -12.32 15.88 18.71
CA ASP A 6 -13.25 16.83 19.32
C ASP A 6 -13.21 16.74 20.86
N ALA A 7 -13.12 15.53 21.41
CA ALA A 7 -13.04 15.30 22.85
C ALA A 7 -11.68 15.70 23.45
N CYS A 8 -10.58 15.47 22.71
CA CYS A 8 -9.23 15.82 23.18
C CYS A 8 -8.93 17.33 23.08
N GLY A 9 -9.49 18.03 22.09
CA GLY A 9 -9.19 19.43 21.80
C GLY A 9 -7.71 19.70 21.40
N LEU A 10 -6.96 18.66 21.02
CA LEU A 10 -5.54 18.71 20.71
C LEU A 10 -5.25 18.09 19.35
N PRO A 11 -4.23 18.57 18.62
CA PRO A 11 -3.75 17.91 17.43
C PRO A 11 -3.10 16.57 17.79
N LEU A 12 -3.37 15.52 16.97
CA LEU A 12 -2.81 14.20 17.17
C LEU A 12 -1.92 13.81 15.98
N ALA A 13 -0.71 13.30 16.27
CA ALA A 13 0.13 12.65 15.28
C ALA A 13 -0.30 11.19 15.12
N ALA A 14 -0.59 10.77 13.90
CA ALA A 14 -1.10 9.44 13.60
C ALA A 14 -0.31 8.80 12.44
N PRO A 15 0.88 8.23 12.70
CA PRO A 15 1.59 7.42 11.71
C PRO A 15 0.86 6.10 11.46
N SER A 16 1.31 5.32 10.46
CA SER A 16 0.80 3.97 10.25
C SER A 16 1.09 3.09 11.48
N ALA A 17 0.04 2.41 11.98
CA ALA A 17 0.13 1.62 13.22
C ALA A 17 0.66 0.21 12.94
N ASN A 18 1.93 0.10 12.53
CA ASN A 18 2.65 -1.15 12.26
C ASN A 18 4.13 -1.04 12.62
N PRO A 19 4.85 -2.15 12.85
CA PRO A 19 6.29 -2.15 12.92
C PRO A 19 6.91 -1.58 11.62
N SER A 20 8.01 -0.82 11.75
CA SER A 20 8.69 -0.19 10.61
C SER A 20 9.05 -1.21 9.52
N GLY A 21 8.89 -0.83 8.25
CA GLY A 21 9.18 -1.67 7.09
C GLY A 21 8.13 -2.75 6.77
N LYS A 22 7.23 -3.04 7.69
CA LYS A 22 6.18 -4.07 7.50
C LYS A 22 4.95 -3.53 6.78
N VAL A 23 4.09 -4.44 6.34
CA VAL A 23 2.84 -4.12 5.63
C VAL A 23 1.95 -3.22 6.48
N SER A 24 1.47 -2.10 5.91
CA SER A 24 0.58 -1.16 6.60
C SER A 24 -0.74 -1.82 7.01
N PRO A 25 -1.33 -1.43 8.16
CA PRO A 25 -2.62 -1.95 8.59
C PRO A 25 -3.76 -1.20 7.90
N THR A 26 -4.83 -1.92 7.56
CA THR A 26 -6.08 -1.36 7.03
C THR A 26 -7.30 -1.79 7.84
N ARG A 27 -7.09 -2.55 8.92
CA ARG A 27 -8.12 -3.01 9.87
C ARG A 27 -7.52 -3.08 11.28
N ALA A 28 -8.37 -2.97 12.30
CA ALA A 28 -7.94 -3.10 13.70
C ALA A 28 -7.24 -4.43 14.00
N ALA A 29 -7.68 -5.52 13.35
CA ALA A 29 -7.03 -6.83 13.48
C ALA A 29 -5.55 -6.81 13.03
N HIS A 30 -5.21 -6.04 11.97
CA HIS A 30 -3.82 -5.88 11.50
C HIS A 30 -2.96 -5.12 12.53
N VAL A 31 -3.53 -4.09 13.18
CA VAL A 31 -2.87 -3.34 14.25
C VAL A 31 -2.61 -4.25 15.44
N ARG A 32 -3.63 -5.01 15.86
CA ARG A 32 -3.52 -5.97 16.96
C ARG A 32 -2.42 -7.00 16.71
N ALA A 33 -2.37 -7.58 15.51
CA ALA A 33 -1.37 -8.58 15.15
C ALA A 33 0.08 -8.04 15.23
N GLY A 34 0.28 -6.74 14.96
CA GLY A 34 1.63 -6.12 14.94
C GLY A 34 2.03 -5.45 16.25
N LEU A 35 1.09 -4.95 17.04
CA LEU A 35 1.35 -4.05 18.17
C LEU A 35 0.71 -4.47 19.49
N ALA A 36 0.03 -5.64 19.57
CA ALA A 36 -0.53 -6.13 20.83
C ALA A 36 0.54 -6.18 21.93
N GLY A 37 0.20 -5.70 23.13
CA GLY A 37 1.10 -5.60 24.27
C GLY A 37 2.13 -4.46 24.21
N ARG A 38 2.09 -3.64 23.14
CA ARG A 38 2.98 -2.49 22.94
C ARG A 38 2.24 -1.15 22.91
N ILE A 39 0.93 -1.19 22.84
CA ILE A 39 0.01 -0.04 22.85
C ILE A 39 -1.16 -0.35 23.78
N GLU A 40 -1.74 0.67 24.38
CA GLU A 40 -2.78 0.55 25.41
C GLU A 40 -4.15 0.27 24.81
N ALA A 41 -4.45 0.84 23.64
CA ALA A 41 -5.78 0.74 23.04
C ALA A 41 -5.74 0.80 21.52
N ILE A 42 -6.77 0.26 20.89
CA ILE A 42 -7.01 0.36 19.45
C ILE A 42 -8.46 0.85 19.28
N VAL A 43 -8.63 2.00 18.62
CA VAL A 43 -9.95 2.49 18.22
C VAL A 43 -10.28 1.88 16.86
N ASP A 44 -11.27 0.98 16.84
CA ASP A 44 -11.72 0.33 15.60
C ASP A 44 -12.74 1.22 14.88
N GLY A 45 -12.35 1.79 13.77
CA GLY A 45 -13.20 2.57 12.87
C GLY A 45 -13.66 1.79 11.62
N GLY A 46 -13.48 0.48 11.60
CA GLY A 46 -13.73 -0.37 10.45
C GLY A 46 -12.54 -0.45 9.48
N ALA A 47 -12.75 -1.08 8.32
CA ALA A 47 -11.75 -1.17 7.27
C ALA A 47 -11.49 0.20 6.62
N CYS A 48 -10.24 0.46 6.23
CA CYS A 48 -9.89 1.67 5.48
C CYS A 48 -10.51 1.63 4.09
N ALA A 49 -11.28 2.66 3.73
CA ALA A 49 -11.95 2.73 2.43
C ALA A 49 -10.97 2.94 1.26
N VAL A 50 -9.88 3.67 1.47
CA VAL A 50 -8.87 3.95 0.42
C VAL A 50 -7.77 2.88 0.36
N GLY A 51 -7.37 2.34 1.50
CA GLY A 51 -6.43 1.23 1.65
C GLY A 51 -4.95 1.57 1.45
N VAL A 52 -4.62 2.66 0.76
CA VAL A 52 -3.25 3.16 0.60
C VAL A 52 -3.10 4.51 1.29
N GLU A 53 -1.87 4.90 1.57
CA GLU A 53 -1.56 6.17 2.22
C GLU A 53 -1.80 7.37 1.28
N SER A 54 -1.77 8.58 1.85
CA SER A 54 -1.95 9.84 1.13
C SER A 54 -0.93 10.06 0.02
N THR A 55 -1.35 10.70 -1.06
CA THR A 55 -0.48 11.26 -2.09
C THR A 55 0.35 12.38 -1.47
N ILE A 56 1.65 12.44 -1.77
CA ILE A 56 2.57 13.48 -1.27
C ILE A 56 3.14 14.24 -2.45
N LEU A 57 3.03 15.55 -2.38
CA LEU A 57 3.57 16.48 -3.37
C LEU A 57 4.71 17.30 -2.77
N GLY A 58 5.71 17.61 -3.59
CA GLY A 58 6.72 18.64 -3.33
C GLY A 58 6.34 19.89 -4.10
N LEU A 59 6.41 21.04 -3.44
CA LEU A 59 6.06 22.34 -4.03
C LEU A 59 7.24 23.32 -4.00
N ASP A 60 8.42 22.87 -3.63
CA ASP A 60 9.66 23.67 -3.62
C ASP A 60 10.24 23.69 -5.05
N GLY A 61 9.76 24.60 -5.89
CA GLY A 61 10.09 24.69 -7.30
C GLY A 61 8.99 24.10 -8.20
N ALA A 62 9.37 23.26 -9.20
CA ALA A 62 8.38 22.59 -10.02
C ALA A 62 7.57 21.57 -9.18
N ALA A 63 6.25 21.56 -9.37
CA ALA A 63 5.38 20.64 -8.64
C ALA A 63 5.79 19.17 -8.92
N ALA A 64 6.11 18.44 -7.87
CA ALA A 64 6.66 17.10 -7.95
C ALA A 64 5.80 16.08 -7.22
N LEU A 65 5.64 14.88 -7.78
CA LEU A 65 5.06 13.75 -7.11
C LEU A 65 6.15 13.05 -6.27
N LEU A 66 6.06 13.16 -4.95
CA LEU A 66 6.98 12.51 -4.01
C LEU A 66 6.55 11.09 -3.66
N ARG A 67 5.23 10.84 -3.61
CA ARG A 67 4.65 9.51 -3.38
C ARG A 67 3.25 9.43 -4.00
N PRO A 68 2.97 8.50 -4.91
CA PRO A 68 1.60 8.22 -5.33
C PRO A 68 0.81 7.63 -4.15
N GLY A 69 -0.48 7.98 -4.03
CA GLY A 69 -1.32 7.56 -2.90
C GLY A 69 -2.81 7.59 -3.23
N GLY A 70 -3.65 7.81 -2.23
CA GLY A 70 -5.11 7.72 -2.34
C GLY A 70 -5.80 8.79 -3.19
N VAL A 71 -5.06 9.79 -3.70
CA VAL A 71 -5.54 10.72 -4.72
C VAL A 71 -4.78 10.46 -6.00
N ALA A 72 -5.50 10.20 -7.10
CA ALA A 72 -4.90 9.95 -8.40
C ALA A 72 -4.07 11.14 -8.89
N VAL A 73 -2.94 10.88 -9.53
CA VAL A 73 -2.03 11.90 -10.05
C VAL A 73 -2.74 12.79 -11.05
N GLU A 74 -3.53 12.19 -11.92
CA GLU A 74 -4.30 12.87 -12.96
C GLU A 74 -5.31 13.89 -12.38
N ALA A 75 -5.91 13.58 -11.22
CA ALA A 75 -6.82 14.49 -10.54
C ALA A 75 -6.09 15.70 -9.94
N VAL A 76 -4.86 15.49 -9.45
CA VAL A 76 -4.01 16.57 -8.93
C VAL A 76 -3.56 17.48 -10.08
N GLU A 77 -3.06 16.91 -11.18
CA GLU A 77 -2.61 17.62 -12.36
C GLU A 77 -3.72 18.47 -12.97
N ALA A 78 -4.96 17.93 -13.02
CA ALA A 78 -6.12 18.65 -13.50
C ALA A 78 -6.46 19.91 -12.67
N VAL A 79 -6.26 19.84 -11.34
CA VAL A 79 -6.48 20.99 -10.44
C VAL A 79 -5.34 22.01 -10.55
N LEU A 80 -4.09 21.54 -10.64
CA LEU A 80 -2.92 22.41 -10.70
C LEU A 80 -2.70 23.03 -12.09
N GLY A 81 -3.26 22.45 -13.16
CA GLY A 81 -3.05 22.86 -14.54
C GLY A 81 -1.62 22.59 -15.05
N VAL A 82 -0.86 21.72 -14.37
CA VAL A 82 0.51 21.36 -14.73
C VAL A 82 0.74 19.87 -14.55
N THR A 83 1.66 19.30 -15.34
CA THR A 83 2.13 17.92 -15.13
C THR A 83 3.13 17.85 -13.98
N LEU A 84 2.94 16.88 -13.09
CA LEU A 84 3.85 16.65 -11.98
C LEU A 84 5.13 15.97 -12.47
N VAL A 85 6.27 16.51 -12.07
CA VAL A 85 7.55 15.83 -12.30
C VAL A 85 7.74 14.71 -11.26
N ALA A 86 8.49 13.67 -11.63
CA ALA A 86 8.86 12.64 -10.68
C ALA A 86 9.81 13.24 -9.63
N GLY A 87 9.46 13.11 -8.35
CA GLY A 87 10.24 13.61 -7.23
C GLY A 87 10.60 12.52 -6.24
N GLY A 88 11.45 12.87 -5.28
CA GLY A 88 11.92 11.96 -4.24
C GLY A 88 13.07 11.06 -4.67
N SER A 89 13.77 10.51 -3.68
CA SER A 89 14.89 9.59 -3.88
C SER A 89 14.89 8.54 -2.78
N ALA A 90 15.07 7.27 -3.16
CA ALA A 90 15.20 6.18 -2.20
C ALA A 90 16.51 6.28 -1.38
N SER A 91 17.57 6.88 -1.93
CA SER A 91 18.85 7.11 -1.24
C SER A 91 18.82 8.31 -0.30
N LYS A 92 17.92 9.28 -0.54
CA LYS A 92 17.71 10.46 0.32
C LYS A 92 16.22 10.72 0.46
N PRO A 93 15.52 9.95 1.30
CA PRO A 93 14.07 10.10 1.47
C PRO A 93 13.72 11.50 1.99
N THR A 94 12.80 12.18 1.30
CA THR A 94 12.24 13.47 1.69
C THR A 94 10.79 13.37 2.17
N ALA A 95 10.20 12.15 2.05
CA ALA A 95 8.85 11.86 2.49
C ALA A 95 8.73 10.41 3.00
N PRO A 96 7.75 10.12 3.88
CA PRO A 96 7.50 8.75 4.36
C PRO A 96 7.18 7.79 3.21
N GLY A 97 7.67 6.54 3.31
CA GLY A 97 7.41 5.49 2.34
C GLY A 97 8.28 5.54 1.07
N GLN A 98 9.36 6.33 1.06
CA GLN A 98 10.32 6.41 -0.05
C GLN A 98 11.49 5.40 0.05
N LEU A 99 11.60 4.63 1.14
CA LEU A 99 12.62 3.59 1.26
C LEU A 99 12.45 2.55 0.13
N ALA A 100 13.57 2.06 -0.40
CA ALA A 100 13.56 1.09 -1.49
C ALA A 100 12.79 -0.18 -1.11
N SER A 101 13.07 -0.77 0.05
CA SER A 101 12.30 -1.86 0.63
C SER A 101 11.39 -1.34 1.74
N HIS A 102 10.08 -1.51 1.56
CA HIS A 102 9.03 -1.11 2.49
C HIS A 102 7.79 -1.96 2.22
N TYR A 103 6.84 -2.01 3.17
CA TYR A 103 5.62 -2.83 3.05
C TYR A 103 5.91 -4.33 2.84
N ALA A 104 7.08 -4.79 3.24
CA ALA A 104 7.57 -6.12 2.91
C ALA A 104 6.85 -7.22 3.73
N PRO A 105 6.19 -8.21 3.06
CA PRO A 105 5.68 -9.43 3.70
C PRO A 105 6.83 -10.34 4.13
N GLY A 106 6.55 -11.47 4.76
CA GLY A 106 7.55 -12.52 5.05
C GLY A 106 8.03 -13.25 3.80
N ALA A 107 7.10 -13.57 2.91
CA ALA A 107 7.32 -14.24 1.63
C ALA A 107 8.06 -13.36 0.61
N ALA A 108 8.70 -14.00 -0.38
CA ALA A 108 9.24 -13.32 -1.55
C ALA A 108 8.10 -12.92 -2.50
N VAL A 109 8.21 -11.73 -3.11
CA VAL A 109 7.18 -11.20 -4.01
C VAL A 109 7.71 -11.07 -5.43
N ARG A 110 6.94 -11.57 -6.40
CA ARG A 110 7.18 -11.44 -7.84
C ARG A 110 6.01 -10.69 -8.48
N LEU A 111 6.31 -9.76 -9.37
CA LEU A 111 5.33 -8.86 -10.00
C LEU A 111 5.14 -9.19 -11.48
N ASP A 112 4.08 -8.65 -12.05
CA ASP A 112 3.74 -8.72 -13.47
C ASP A 112 3.65 -10.17 -13.99
N VAL A 113 3.12 -11.06 -13.14
CA VAL A 113 3.03 -12.48 -13.41
C VAL A 113 1.74 -12.80 -14.15
N VAL A 114 1.87 -13.38 -15.35
CA VAL A 114 0.74 -13.89 -16.12
C VAL A 114 0.52 -15.39 -15.82
N VAL A 115 1.61 -16.15 -15.66
CA VAL A 115 1.59 -17.57 -15.33
C VAL A 115 2.38 -17.78 -14.05
N PRO A 116 1.73 -18.08 -12.92
CA PRO A 116 2.41 -18.35 -11.67
C PRO A 116 3.11 -19.71 -11.68
N ALA A 117 4.16 -19.85 -10.87
CA ALA A 117 4.72 -21.16 -10.57
C ALA A 117 3.81 -21.93 -9.61
N ALA A 118 3.94 -23.25 -9.56
CA ALA A 118 3.07 -24.13 -8.77
C ALA A 118 3.21 -23.90 -7.23
N ASP A 119 4.34 -23.34 -6.81
CA ASP A 119 4.66 -23.01 -5.40
C ASP A 119 4.37 -21.55 -5.03
N GLU A 120 3.75 -20.77 -5.92
CA GLU A 120 3.42 -19.38 -5.67
C GLU A 120 1.95 -19.19 -5.29
N VAL A 121 1.70 -18.36 -4.28
CA VAL A 121 0.36 -17.83 -4.01
C VAL A 121 0.07 -16.75 -5.04
N PHE A 122 -0.79 -17.06 -6.01
CA PHE A 122 -1.12 -16.13 -7.08
C PHE A 122 -2.23 -15.17 -6.66
N VAL A 123 -1.95 -13.88 -6.78
CA VAL A 123 -2.90 -12.78 -6.52
C VAL A 123 -3.26 -12.13 -7.86
N GLY A 124 -4.52 -12.26 -8.24
CA GLY A 124 -5.07 -11.74 -9.49
C GLY A 124 -5.45 -10.27 -9.45
N PHE A 125 -5.60 -9.68 -10.64
CA PHE A 125 -6.26 -8.42 -10.91
C PHE A 125 -7.04 -8.54 -12.21
N GLY A 126 -8.36 -8.23 -12.20
CA GLY A 126 -9.26 -8.59 -13.28
C GLY A 126 -9.53 -10.11 -13.34
N ALA A 127 -9.93 -10.58 -14.50
CA ALA A 127 -10.19 -12.00 -14.73
C ALA A 127 -8.87 -12.79 -14.74
N CYS A 128 -8.52 -13.38 -13.62
CA CYS A 128 -7.34 -14.24 -13.44
C CYS A 128 -7.76 -15.65 -12.98
N PRO A 129 -8.10 -16.56 -13.89
CA PRO A 129 -8.46 -17.94 -13.54
C PRO A 129 -7.34 -18.61 -12.74
N GLY A 130 -7.70 -19.29 -11.65
CA GLY A 130 -6.74 -19.98 -10.79
C GLY A 130 -6.02 -19.09 -9.77
N ALA A 131 -6.33 -17.81 -9.69
CA ALA A 131 -5.82 -16.96 -8.62
C ALA A 131 -6.39 -17.40 -7.26
N ALA A 132 -5.50 -17.56 -6.27
CA ALA A 132 -5.88 -17.88 -4.90
C ALA A 132 -6.57 -16.70 -4.19
N LEU A 133 -6.16 -15.49 -4.54
CA LEU A 133 -6.68 -14.22 -4.05
C LEU A 133 -6.79 -13.22 -5.21
N SER A 134 -7.57 -12.15 -5.03
CA SER A 134 -7.67 -11.09 -6.04
C SER A 134 -7.64 -9.71 -5.38
N LEU A 135 -6.93 -8.77 -6.00
CA LEU A 135 -7.00 -7.35 -5.65
C LEU A 135 -8.35 -6.75 -6.08
N SER A 136 -8.82 -7.11 -7.28
CA SER A 136 -10.16 -6.78 -7.81
C SER A 136 -10.49 -7.76 -8.93
N GLU A 137 -11.60 -8.46 -8.83
CA GLU A 137 -12.08 -9.35 -9.91
C GLU A 137 -12.60 -8.57 -11.11
N ALA A 138 -13.13 -7.37 -10.85
CA ALA A 138 -13.61 -6.46 -11.89
C ALA A 138 -12.49 -5.70 -12.61
N GLY A 139 -11.24 -5.77 -12.14
CA GLY A 139 -10.13 -4.95 -12.66
C GLY A 139 -10.24 -3.47 -12.25
N ASP A 140 -10.89 -3.18 -11.13
CA ASP A 140 -11.03 -1.82 -10.59
C ASP A 140 -9.82 -1.47 -9.72
N VAL A 141 -9.08 -0.45 -10.12
CA VAL A 141 -7.88 0.03 -9.40
C VAL A 141 -8.21 0.69 -8.05
N VAL A 142 -9.44 1.20 -7.86
CA VAL A 142 -9.88 1.76 -6.58
C VAL A 142 -10.13 0.64 -5.58
N GLU A 143 -10.83 -0.41 -6.00
CA GLU A 143 -11.00 -1.62 -5.20
C GLU A 143 -9.65 -2.26 -4.88
N ALA A 144 -8.76 -2.38 -5.88
CA ALA A 144 -7.42 -2.93 -5.68
C ALA A 144 -6.62 -2.16 -4.63
N ALA A 145 -6.65 -0.82 -4.66
CA ALA A 145 -6.00 0.03 -3.66
C ALA A 145 -6.59 -0.20 -2.26
N ALA A 146 -7.92 -0.26 -2.13
CA ALA A 146 -8.60 -0.50 -0.86
C ALA A 146 -8.25 -1.86 -0.24
N ARG A 147 -8.01 -2.88 -1.07
CA ARG A 147 -7.75 -4.26 -0.65
C ARG A 147 -6.26 -4.61 -0.54
N LEU A 148 -5.36 -3.83 -1.14
CA LEU A 148 -3.94 -4.16 -1.33
C LEU A 148 -3.27 -4.74 -0.08
N PHE A 149 -3.25 -4.00 1.01
CA PHE A 149 -2.52 -4.44 2.21
C PHE A 149 -3.21 -5.58 2.96
N HIS A 150 -4.54 -5.70 2.83
CA HIS A 150 -5.25 -6.85 3.36
C HIS A 150 -4.89 -8.13 2.59
N VAL A 151 -4.99 -8.08 1.27
CA VAL A 151 -4.66 -9.20 0.38
C VAL A 151 -3.18 -9.59 0.48
N LEU A 152 -2.27 -8.60 0.57
CA LEU A 152 -0.84 -8.88 0.75
C LEU A 152 -0.56 -9.63 2.07
N ARG A 153 -1.26 -9.28 3.16
CA ARG A 153 -1.16 -10.00 4.44
C ARG A 153 -1.73 -11.41 4.37
N GLU A 154 -2.86 -11.57 3.71
CA GLU A 154 -3.50 -12.86 3.52
C GLU A 154 -2.63 -13.78 2.65
N ALA A 155 -2.09 -13.25 1.55
CA ALA A 155 -1.15 -13.97 0.69
C ALA A 155 0.12 -14.40 1.46
N ASP A 156 0.65 -13.53 2.32
CA ASP A 156 1.81 -13.84 3.17
C ASP A 156 1.52 -14.95 4.17
N GLN A 157 0.32 -14.97 4.76
CA GLN A 157 -0.12 -16.05 5.65
C GLN A 157 -0.27 -17.39 4.92
N ILE A 158 -0.85 -17.38 3.71
CA ILE A 158 -1.00 -18.59 2.88
C ILE A 158 0.36 -19.10 2.42
N ALA A 159 1.25 -18.22 1.98
CA ALA A 159 2.60 -18.58 1.52
C ALA A 159 3.46 -19.15 2.65
N GLY A 160 3.29 -18.65 3.86
CA GLY A 160 4.07 -19.08 5.03
C GLY A 160 5.56 -18.69 4.97
N PRO A 161 6.34 -19.14 5.96
CA PRO A 161 7.77 -18.83 6.04
C PRO A 161 8.55 -19.36 4.83
N GLY A 162 9.30 -18.46 4.15
CA GLY A 162 10.07 -18.80 2.95
C GLY A 162 9.23 -19.03 1.69
N GLY A 163 7.91 -18.78 1.77
CA GLY A 163 7.00 -18.90 0.66
C GLY A 163 7.15 -17.81 -0.40
N ARG A 164 6.36 -17.90 -1.44
CA ARG A 164 6.40 -17.02 -2.61
C ARG A 164 5.01 -16.53 -2.98
N ILE A 165 4.92 -15.25 -3.34
CA ILE A 165 3.69 -14.59 -3.78
C ILE A 165 3.93 -14.03 -5.18
N ALA A 166 2.99 -14.26 -6.09
CA ALA A 166 3.00 -13.71 -7.43
C ALA A 166 1.81 -12.78 -7.62
N PHE A 167 2.03 -11.56 -8.12
CA PHE A 167 0.98 -10.60 -8.44
C PHE A 167 0.80 -10.47 -9.95
N ALA A 168 -0.46 -10.52 -10.39
CA ALA A 168 -0.84 -10.17 -11.76
C ALA A 168 -0.53 -8.68 -12.06
N PRO A 169 -0.35 -8.31 -13.34
CA PRO A 169 -0.15 -6.92 -13.73
C PRO A 169 -1.32 -6.03 -13.32
N VAL A 170 -1.00 -4.84 -12.79
CA VAL A 170 -1.97 -3.78 -12.45
C VAL A 170 -1.67 -2.55 -13.33
N PRO A 171 -2.68 -1.89 -13.94
CA PRO A 171 -2.46 -0.71 -14.77
C PRO A 171 -1.77 0.44 -14.04
N GLU A 172 -0.87 1.15 -14.72
CA GLU A 172 -0.18 2.36 -14.22
C GLU A 172 -1.03 3.63 -14.40
N ALA A 173 -2.32 3.57 -14.08
CA ALA A 173 -3.26 4.68 -14.19
C ALA A 173 -4.08 4.82 -12.91
N GLY A 174 -4.49 6.02 -12.59
CA GLY A 174 -5.27 6.32 -11.40
C GLY A 174 -4.58 5.81 -10.14
N LEU A 175 -5.31 5.12 -9.26
CA LEU A 175 -4.76 4.51 -8.03
C LEU A 175 -3.86 3.31 -8.31
N GLY A 176 -3.86 2.75 -9.52
CA GLY A 176 -2.94 1.68 -9.91
C GLY A 176 -1.47 2.07 -9.77
N ARG A 177 -1.11 3.35 -9.98
CA ARG A 177 0.25 3.87 -9.70
C ARG A 177 0.64 3.68 -8.23
N ALA A 178 -0.29 3.94 -7.30
CA ALA A 178 -0.05 3.76 -5.87
C ALA A 178 0.05 2.28 -5.50
N VAL A 179 -0.79 1.42 -6.07
CA VAL A 179 -0.72 -0.04 -5.91
C VAL A 179 0.64 -0.55 -6.35
N ASN A 180 1.07 -0.22 -7.57
CA ASN A 180 2.34 -0.66 -8.13
C ASN A 180 3.56 -0.13 -7.37
N ASP A 181 3.53 1.12 -6.89
CA ASP A 181 4.60 1.65 -6.02
C ASP A 181 4.77 0.79 -4.77
N ARG A 182 3.66 0.41 -4.10
CA ARG A 182 3.69 -0.43 -2.90
C ARG A 182 4.16 -1.85 -3.21
N LEU A 183 3.70 -2.44 -4.29
CA LEU A 183 4.11 -3.78 -4.74
C LEU A 183 5.60 -3.83 -5.08
N ARG A 184 6.14 -2.84 -5.80
CA ARG A 184 7.59 -2.75 -6.10
C ARG A 184 8.43 -2.67 -4.82
N ARG A 185 8.00 -1.89 -3.83
CA ARG A 185 8.70 -1.79 -2.53
C ARG A 185 8.58 -3.07 -1.71
N ALA A 186 7.44 -3.76 -1.79
CA ALA A 186 7.24 -5.06 -1.15
C ALA A 186 8.11 -6.15 -1.77
N ALA A 187 8.36 -6.08 -3.09
CA ALA A 187 9.19 -7.01 -3.86
C ALA A 187 10.69 -6.69 -3.80
N ALA A 188 11.07 -5.49 -3.35
CA ALA A 188 12.47 -5.08 -3.32
C ALA A 188 13.31 -5.96 -2.37
N PRO A 189 14.58 -6.23 -2.72
CA PRO A 189 15.49 -6.97 -1.85
C PRO A 189 15.59 -6.33 -0.47
N ARG A 190 15.59 -7.18 0.55
CA ARG A 190 15.80 -6.75 1.93
C ARG A 190 17.29 -6.69 2.20
N GLY A 191 17.79 -5.51 2.53
CA GLY A 191 19.17 -5.34 2.98
C GLY A 191 19.40 -5.97 4.34
#